data_df9bce996a9dda624465ffa8674b7f15
#
_entry.id   df9bce996a9dda624465ffa8674b7f15
#
_cell.length_a   1.000
_cell.length_b   1.000
_cell.length_c   1.000
_cell.angle_alpha   90.00
_cell.angle_beta   90.00
_cell.angle_gamma   90.00
#
_symmetry.space_group_name_H-M   'P 1'
#
loop_
_entity.id
_entity.type
_entity.pdbx_description
1 polymer ?
#
loop_
_entity_poly.entity_id
_entity_poly.type
_entity_poly.pdbx_seq_one_letter_code
_entity_poly.pdbx_strand_id
1 'polypeptide(L)'
;MVSAGEPPSRGEVWLVALDPTRGSEIRKTRPCLVVSPDEMNHYLATVVVAPLTTTIRRYPSRVGLRFKGKRGQAALDQIRTVDKSRLVKRLGQVPESAAVEAANVLVEMFRWR
;
A
#
# COMPACT_ATOMS: atom_id res chain seq x y z
N MET A 1 4.28 -14.62 -7.92
CA MET A 1 4.98 -15.01 -6.70
C MET A 1 6.22 -14.17 -6.50
N VAL A 2 6.42 -13.70 -5.30
CA VAL A 2 7.64 -12.98 -4.98
C VAL A 2 8.79 -13.98 -5.03
N SER A 3 9.83 -13.64 -5.77
CA SER A 3 11.00 -14.50 -5.83
C SER A 3 11.64 -14.61 -4.45
N ALA A 4 12.51 -15.59 -4.28
CA ALA A 4 13.28 -15.73 -3.06
C ALA A 4 14.26 -14.57 -2.86
N GLY A 5 14.13 -13.50 -3.64
CA GLY A 5 14.98 -12.33 -3.54
C GLY A 5 14.60 -11.45 -2.36
N GLU A 6 14.82 -10.18 -2.53
CA GLU A 6 14.62 -9.23 -1.44
C GLU A 6 13.16 -9.07 -1.08
N PRO A 7 12.85 -8.91 0.21
CA PRO A 7 11.48 -8.60 0.62
C PRO A 7 11.07 -7.22 0.13
N PRO A 8 9.77 -6.94 0.06
CA PRO A 8 9.32 -5.60 -0.30
C PRO A 8 9.80 -4.57 0.72
N SER A 9 10.08 -3.37 0.26
CA SER A 9 10.52 -2.25 1.09
C SER A 9 9.41 -1.22 1.24
N ARG A 10 9.39 -0.55 2.38
CA ARG A 10 8.42 0.53 2.62
C ARG A 10 8.57 1.59 1.54
N GLY A 11 7.43 2.02 0.98
CA GLY A 11 7.41 3.02 -0.08
C GLY A 11 7.43 2.43 -1.47
N GLU A 12 7.65 1.14 -1.60
CA GLU A 12 7.53 0.48 -2.90
C GLU A 12 6.07 0.30 -3.27
N VAL A 13 5.83 0.26 -4.57
CA VAL A 13 4.51 -0.07 -5.10
C VAL A 13 4.60 -1.43 -5.77
N TRP A 14 3.72 -2.31 -5.34
CA TRP A 14 3.63 -3.67 -5.86
C TRP A 14 2.26 -3.92 -6.45
N LEU A 15 2.21 -4.72 -7.49
CA LEU A 15 0.95 -5.25 -7.98
C LEU A 15 0.54 -6.38 -7.04
N VAL A 16 -0.64 -6.28 -6.43
CA VAL A 16 -1.10 -7.19 -5.39
C VAL A 16 -2.45 -7.76 -5.74
N ALA A 17 -2.59 -9.07 -5.61
CA ALA A 17 -3.87 -9.76 -5.82
C ALA A 17 -4.70 -9.63 -4.53
N LEU A 18 -5.68 -8.74 -4.53
CA LEU A 18 -6.47 -8.43 -3.35
C LEU A 18 -7.67 -9.35 -3.14
N ASP A 19 -8.19 -9.96 -4.20
CA ASP A 19 -9.35 -10.85 -4.07
C ASP A 19 -8.98 -12.14 -3.35
N PRO A 20 -9.90 -12.73 -2.60
CA PRO A 20 -11.31 -12.32 -2.46
C PRO A 20 -11.50 -11.14 -1.51
N THR A 21 -12.45 -10.27 -1.85
CA THR A 21 -12.82 -9.10 -1.04
C THR A 21 -14.33 -9.04 -0.92
N ARG A 22 -14.84 -8.13 -0.08
CA ARG A 22 -16.27 -7.97 0.14
C ARG A 22 -16.70 -6.52 0.05
N GLY A 23 -17.90 -6.30 -0.48
CA GLY A 23 -18.58 -5.01 -0.43
C GLY A 23 -17.76 -3.87 -0.99
N SER A 24 -17.53 -2.86 -0.16
CA SER A 24 -16.83 -1.64 -0.55
C SER A 24 -15.30 -1.74 -0.50
N GLU A 25 -14.77 -2.91 -0.17
CA GLU A 25 -13.32 -3.09 -0.19
C GLU A 25 -12.81 -2.95 -1.61
N ILE A 26 -11.67 -2.28 -1.76
CA ILE A 26 -10.99 -2.19 -3.07
C ILE A 26 -10.52 -3.59 -3.43
N ARG A 27 -10.82 -4.01 -4.65
CA ARG A 27 -10.67 -5.42 -5.05
C ARG A 27 -9.86 -5.59 -6.31
N LYS A 28 -9.72 -6.84 -6.74
CA LYS A 28 -8.98 -7.27 -7.92
C LYS A 28 -7.47 -7.15 -7.69
N THR A 29 -6.71 -7.25 -8.76
CA THR A 29 -5.27 -7.09 -8.70
C THR A 29 -4.97 -5.62 -8.97
N ARG A 30 -4.31 -4.97 -8.02
CA ARG A 30 -4.09 -3.52 -8.06
C ARG A 30 -2.71 -3.14 -7.59
N PRO A 31 -2.22 -1.99 -8.05
CA PRO A 31 -1.03 -1.40 -7.42
C PRO A 31 -1.34 -1.04 -5.97
N CYS A 32 -0.43 -1.40 -5.08
CA CYS A 32 -0.55 -1.09 -3.66
C CYS A 32 0.76 -0.55 -3.14
N LEU A 33 0.65 0.42 -2.24
CA LEU A 33 1.80 1.02 -1.57
C LEU A 33 2.14 0.19 -0.35
N VAL A 34 3.39 -0.22 -0.22
CA VAL A 34 3.87 -0.91 0.99
C VAL A 34 4.04 0.13 2.09
N VAL A 35 3.30 -0.03 3.17
CA VAL A 35 3.33 0.92 4.29
C VAL A 35 3.98 0.35 5.54
N SER A 36 4.16 -0.96 5.63
CA SER A 36 4.83 -1.57 6.77
C SER A 36 6.34 -1.33 6.71
N PRO A 37 6.98 -1.19 7.89
CA PRO A 37 8.41 -0.91 7.94
C PRO A 37 9.24 -2.12 7.49
N ASP A 38 10.46 -1.82 7.06
CA ASP A 38 11.34 -2.83 6.49
C ASP A 38 11.63 -3.99 7.44
N GLU A 39 11.73 -3.71 8.74
CA GLU A 39 11.97 -4.78 9.72
C GLU A 39 10.83 -5.79 9.71
N MET A 40 9.58 -5.32 9.64
CA MET A 40 8.44 -6.23 9.55
C MET A 40 8.47 -6.98 8.23
N ASN A 41 8.73 -6.27 7.14
CA ASN A 41 8.73 -6.87 5.80
C ASN A 41 9.80 -7.95 5.67
N HIS A 42 10.88 -7.80 6.42
CA HIS A 42 12.01 -8.73 6.36
C HIS A 42 11.70 -10.04 7.06
N TYR A 43 11.03 -9.96 8.21
CA TYR A 43 10.89 -11.12 9.10
C TYR A 43 9.54 -11.80 9.04
N LEU A 44 8.50 -11.12 8.57
CA LEU A 44 7.15 -11.70 8.54
C LEU A 44 6.82 -12.27 7.16
N ALA A 45 5.93 -13.26 7.15
CA ALA A 45 5.42 -13.81 5.89
C ALA A 45 4.37 -12.89 5.25
N THR A 46 4.02 -11.81 5.93
CA THR A 46 2.99 -10.87 5.50
C THR A 46 3.57 -9.48 5.33
N VAL A 47 2.81 -8.61 4.68
CA VAL A 47 3.18 -7.21 4.47
C VAL A 47 1.89 -6.38 4.55
N VAL A 48 1.99 -5.16 5.06
CA VAL A 48 0.85 -4.25 5.14
C VAL A 48 0.91 -3.31 3.94
N VAL A 49 -0.20 -3.26 3.19
CA VAL A 49 -0.28 -2.47 1.97
C VAL A 49 -1.52 -1.58 1.98
N ALA A 50 -1.44 -0.48 1.23
CA ALA A 50 -2.56 0.42 0.98
C ALA A 50 -2.84 0.42 -0.52
N PRO A 51 -4.06 0.08 -0.96
CA PRO A 51 -4.36 0.09 -2.39
C PRO A 51 -4.26 1.50 -2.96
N LEU A 52 -3.75 1.60 -4.18
CA LEU A 52 -3.79 2.85 -4.95
C LEU A 52 -5.06 2.83 -5.79
N THR A 53 -5.73 3.97 -5.85
CA THR A 53 -6.98 4.09 -6.61
C THR A 53 -7.01 5.41 -7.37
N THR A 54 -7.63 5.40 -8.55
CA THR A 54 -7.86 6.61 -9.31
C THR A 54 -9.17 7.28 -8.90
N THR A 55 -9.98 6.61 -8.09
CA THR A 55 -11.21 7.19 -7.56
C THR A 55 -10.85 8.13 -6.42
N ILE A 56 -11.10 9.42 -6.61
CA ILE A 56 -10.72 10.44 -5.65
C ILE A 56 -11.83 10.60 -4.60
N ARG A 57 -11.43 10.57 -3.33
CA ARG A 57 -12.31 10.81 -2.19
C ARG A 57 -11.70 11.89 -1.31
N ARG A 58 -12.53 12.69 -0.68
CA ARG A 58 -12.06 13.75 0.22
C ARG A 58 -12.00 13.28 1.66
N TYR A 59 -11.39 12.13 1.88
CA TYR A 59 -11.23 11.60 3.23
C TYR A 59 -9.84 11.98 3.75
N PRO A 60 -9.73 12.33 5.04
CA PRO A 60 -8.40 12.60 5.63
C PRO A 60 -7.44 11.41 5.51
N SER A 61 -7.98 10.20 5.34
CA SER A 61 -7.21 8.99 5.21
C SER A 61 -6.70 8.72 3.80
N ARG A 62 -6.96 9.62 2.86
CA ARG A 62 -6.51 9.48 1.47
C ARG A 62 -5.33 10.40 1.21
N VAL A 63 -4.27 9.84 0.66
CA VAL A 63 -3.07 10.61 0.32
C VAL A 63 -2.94 10.66 -1.20
N GLY A 64 -3.03 11.88 -1.75
CA GLY A 64 -2.87 12.08 -3.19
C GLY A 64 -1.43 11.83 -3.61
N LEU A 65 -1.26 11.17 -4.73
CA LEU A 65 0.06 10.95 -5.29
C LEU A 65 -0.06 10.68 -6.79
N ARG A 66 1.09 10.80 -7.45
CA ARG A 66 1.18 10.45 -8.86
C ARG A 66 2.15 9.27 -8.99
N PHE A 67 1.72 8.21 -9.65
CA PHE A 67 2.57 7.07 -9.87
C PHE A 67 2.51 6.67 -11.35
N LYS A 68 3.66 6.59 -11.97
CA LYS A 68 3.80 6.23 -13.40
C LYS A 68 2.89 7.09 -14.27
N GLY A 69 2.86 8.39 -14.00
CA GLY A 69 2.08 9.34 -14.76
C GLY A 69 0.60 9.39 -14.45
N LYS A 70 0.10 8.50 -13.60
CA LYS A 70 -1.30 8.48 -13.21
C LYS A 70 -1.50 9.18 -11.87
N ARG A 71 -2.45 10.08 -11.83
CA ARG A 71 -2.85 10.73 -10.60
C ARG A 71 -3.85 9.83 -9.86
N GLY A 72 -3.69 9.72 -8.55
CA GLY A 72 -4.60 8.92 -7.75
C GLY A 72 -4.37 9.15 -6.28
N GLN A 73 -4.81 8.21 -5.47
CA GLN A 73 -4.67 8.29 -4.02
C GLN A 73 -4.25 6.93 -3.46
N ALA A 74 -3.50 6.97 -2.37
CA ALA A 74 -3.33 5.81 -1.53
C ALA A 74 -4.49 5.78 -0.54
N ALA A 75 -5.22 4.68 -0.50
CA ALA A 75 -6.38 4.52 0.37
C ALA A 75 -5.94 3.94 1.71
N LEU A 76 -5.51 4.82 2.62
CA LEU A 76 -5.01 4.36 3.92
C LEU A 76 -6.14 3.85 4.81
N ASP A 77 -7.38 4.25 4.53
CA ASP A 77 -8.55 3.69 5.20
C ASP A 77 -8.80 2.22 4.80
N GLN A 78 -8.10 1.74 3.78
CA GLN A 78 -8.23 0.35 3.33
C GLN A 78 -6.91 -0.41 3.43
N ILE A 79 -6.02 0.01 4.34
CA ILE A 79 -4.80 -0.77 4.57
C ILE A 79 -5.19 -2.17 5.01
N ARG A 80 -4.40 -3.13 4.58
CA ARG A 80 -4.63 -4.50 4.97
C ARG A 80 -3.32 -5.27 4.95
N THR A 81 -3.28 -6.29 5.77
CA THR A 81 -2.19 -7.24 5.78
C THR A 81 -2.47 -8.30 4.72
N VAL A 82 -1.50 -8.54 3.86
CA VAL A 82 -1.60 -9.59 2.86
C VAL A 82 -0.42 -10.53 3.00
N ASP A 83 -0.65 -11.80 2.68
CA ASP A 83 0.44 -12.75 2.58
C ASP A 83 1.35 -12.36 1.42
N LYS A 84 2.64 -12.57 1.57
CA LYS A 84 3.60 -12.21 0.50
C LYS A 84 3.31 -12.95 -0.80
N SER A 85 2.64 -14.10 -0.75
CA SER A 85 2.27 -14.82 -1.96
C SER A 85 1.27 -14.05 -2.83
N ARG A 86 0.61 -13.03 -2.29
CA ARG A 86 -0.30 -12.19 -3.07
C ARG A 86 0.43 -11.09 -3.85
N LEU A 87 1.71 -10.89 -3.60
CA LEU A 87 2.52 -9.91 -4.32
C LEU A 87 2.88 -10.49 -5.69
N VAL A 88 2.41 -9.82 -6.76
CA VAL A 88 2.61 -10.32 -8.12
C VAL A 88 3.94 -9.83 -8.68
N LYS A 89 4.19 -8.53 -8.62
CA LYS A 89 5.48 -7.97 -9.05
C LYS A 89 5.66 -6.56 -8.51
N ARG A 90 6.92 -6.18 -8.35
CA ARG A 90 7.28 -4.82 -7.98
C ARG A 90 7.08 -3.90 -9.19
N LEU A 91 6.38 -2.79 -8.98
CA LEU A 91 6.12 -1.80 -10.03
C LEU A 91 7.05 -0.60 -9.95
N GLY A 92 7.55 -0.28 -8.77
CA GLY A 92 8.40 0.88 -8.56
C GLY A 92 8.33 1.34 -7.13
N GLN A 93 8.56 2.62 -6.91
CA GLN A 93 8.44 3.20 -5.56
C GLN A 93 7.97 4.64 -5.68
N VAL A 94 7.33 5.13 -4.64
CA VAL A 94 6.91 6.53 -4.58
C VAL A 94 8.07 7.39 -4.10
N PRO A 95 8.03 8.71 -4.37
CA PRO A 95 9.02 9.61 -3.76
C PRO A 95 8.97 9.51 -2.25
N GLU A 96 10.11 9.73 -1.60
CA GLU A 96 10.19 9.65 -0.14
C GLU A 96 9.16 10.57 0.52
N SER A 97 8.95 11.76 -0.03
CA SER A 97 7.97 12.70 0.52
C SER A 97 6.56 12.10 0.58
N ALA A 98 6.18 11.33 -0.43
CA ALA A 98 4.87 10.68 -0.44
C ALA A 98 4.79 9.56 0.59
N ALA A 99 5.87 8.79 0.74
CA ALA A 99 5.92 7.73 1.73
C ALA A 99 5.85 8.31 3.15
N VAL A 100 6.54 9.41 3.40
CA VAL A 100 6.51 10.09 4.70
C VAL A 100 5.13 10.65 4.98
N GLU A 101 4.49 11.25 3.99
CA GLU A 101 3.13 11.76 4.15
C GLU A 101 2.16 10.62 4.51
N ALA A 102 2.26 9.49 3.83
CA ALA A 102 1.42 8.34 4.13
C ALA A 102 1.64 7.86 5.56
N ALA A 103 2.90 7.79 6.00
CA ALA A 103 3.22 7.38 7.37
C ALA A 103 2.62 8.36 8.38
N ASN A 104 2.71 9.67 8.12
CA ASN A 104 2.16 10.68 9.03
C ASN A 104 0.64 10.57 9.11
N VAL A 105 -0.03 10.32 8.00
CA VAL A 105 -1.49 10.14 8.00
C VAL A 105 -1.87 8.89 8.80
N LEU A 106 -1.11 7.80 8.67
CA LEU A 106 -1.37 6.60 9.46
C LEU A 106 -1.20 6.87 10.95
N VAL A 107 -0.20 7.63 11.34
CA VAL A 107 -0.01 8.03 12.75
C VAL A 107 -1.25 8.80 13.23
N GLU A 108 -1.74 9.75 12.43
CA GLU A 108 -2.90 10.54 12.79
C GLU A 108 -4.16 9.68 12.90
N MET A 109 -4.33 8.73 11.99
CA MET A 109 -5.49 7.83 12.00
C MET A 109 -5.55 7.00 13.28
N PHE A 110 -4.41 6.55 13.76
CA PHE A 110 -4.36 5.61 14.88
C PHE A 110 -3.98 6.27 16.20
N ARG A 111 -3.84 7.58 16.21
CA ARG A 111 -3.55 8.30 17.44
C ARG A 111 -4.78 8.24 18.36
N TRP A 112 -4.55 7.80 19.58
CA TRP A 112 -5.60 7.77 20.58
C TRP A 112 -5.85 9.19 21.10
N ARG A 113 -7.13 9.61 21.12
CA ARG A 113 -7.52 10.95 21.59
C ARG A 113 -8.67 10.88 22.56
#